data_6bf2fd8ac6a848fd6695d3aeb9ffb30e
#
_entry.id   6bf2fd8ac6a848fd6695d3aeb9ffb30e
#
_cell.length_a   1.000
_cell.length_b   1.000
_cell.length_c   1.000
_cell.angle_alpha   90.00
_cell.angle_beta   90.00
_cell.angle_gamma   90.00
#
_symmetry.space_group_name_H-M   'P 1'
#
loop_
_entity.id
_entity.type
_entity.pdbx_description
1 polymer ?
#
loop_
_entity_poly.entity_id
_entity_poly.type
_entity_poly.pdbx_seq_one_letter_code
_entity_poly.pdbx_strand_id
1 'polypeptide(L)'
;MTDSFYFDNTNGVKTLRCRTLDEIGFKKHCFTTRAGGVSRGYLSETNLSFSREARENVLENYRRVFEAAGFSGSAVLSNQEHTDIVLTVDGTHKTGGFWTADRAADGFVTNERGLCLVIFVADCVPVIIADPQKKAAACVHSGWRGTALGITAAAVRKLMQNYG
;
A
#
# COMPACT_ATOMS: atom_id res chain seq x y z
N MET A 1 -1.00 -24.69 13.55
CA MET A 1 -1.42 -23.66 12.56
C MET A 1 -0.20 -22.83 12.28
N THR A 2 0.27 -22.79 11.04
CA THR A 2 1.35 -21.88 10.66
C THR A 2 0.78 -20.45 10.68
N ASP A 3 1.45 -19.54 11.39
CA ASP A 3 1.01 -18.14 11.44
C ASP A 3 0.93 -17.58 10.02
N SER A 4 -0.26 -17.08 9.62
CA SER A 4 -0.50 -16.50 8.30
C SER A 4 0.33 -15.22 8.06
N PHE A 5 0.81 -14.59 9.13
CA PHE A 5 1.63 -13.38 9.10
C PHE A 5 2.97 -13.61 9.81
N TYR A 6 3.98 -12.86 9.39
CA TYR A 6 5.29 -12.85 10.02
C TYR A 6 5.93 -11.46 9.94
N PHE A 7 6.79 -11.16 10.91
CA PHE A 7 7.62 -9.96 10.85
C PHE A 7 8.88 -10.24 10.04
N ASP A 8 9.17 -9.33 9.12
CA ASP A 8 10.44 -9.23 8.41
C ASP A 8 11.20 -8.02 8.97
N ASN A 9 12.51 -8.15 9.16
CA ASN A 9 13.38 -7.06 9.62
C ASN A 9 14.57 -6.97 8.66
N THR A 10 14.43 -6.14 7.66
CA THR A 10 15.47 -5.90 6.66
C THR A 10 16.05 -4.50 6.85
N ASN A 11 17.39 -4.43 7.04
CA ASN A 11 18.11 -3.17 7.25
C ASN A 11 17.56 -2.30 8.41
N GLY A 12 17.06 -2.95 9.46
CA GLY A 12 16.47 -2.27 10.63
C GLY A 12 15.02 -1.82 10.44
N VAL A 13 14.45 -1.93 9.24
CA VAL A 13 13.04 -1.64 8.99
C VAL A 13 12.20 -2.89 9.27
N LYS A 14 11.31 -2.78 10.25
CA LYS A 14 10.43 -3.89 10.63
C LYS A 14 9.09 -3.76 9.91
N THR A 15 8.73 -4.78 9.13
CA THR A 15 7.46 -4.87 8.41
C THR A 15 6.71 -6.14 8.77
N LEU A 16 5.38 -6.12 8.65
CA LEU A 16 4.53 -7.31 8.74
C LEU A 16 4.20 -7.78 7.33
N ARG A 17 4.33 -9.09 7.08
CA ARG A 17 4.10 -9.73 5.79
C ARG A 17 3.12 -10.89 5.90
N CYS A 18 2.46 -11.21 4.79
CA CYS A 18 1.50 -12.31 4.70
C CYS A 18 2.09 -13.48 3.90
N ARG A 19 2.20 -14.67 4.52
CA ARG A 19 2.73 -15.89 3.87
C ARG A 19 1.92 -16.29 2.65
N THR A 20 0.60 -16.22 2.73
CA THR A 20 -0.28 -16.58 1.61
C THR A 20 -0.01 -15.72 0.37
N LEU A 21 0.26 -14.42 0.55
CA LEU A 21 0.63 -13.57 -0.58
C LEU A 21 1.99 -13.93 -1.16
N ASP A 22 2.97 -14.29 -0.31
CA ASP A 22 4.27 -14.76 -0.78
C ASP A 22 4.15 -16.07 -1.57
N GLU A 23 3.36 -17.03 -1.08
CA GLU A 23 3.14 -18.35 -1.69
C GLU A 23 2.52 -18.24 -3.09
N ILE A 24 1.58 -17.31 -3.29
CA ILE A 24 0.96 -17.05 -4.61
C ILE A 24 1.77 -16.11 -5.51
N GLY A 25 3.00 -15.74 -5.07
CA GLY A 25 3.94 -14.96 -5.89
C GLY A 25 3.87 -13.44 -5.73
N PHE A 26 3.00 -12.90 -4.85
CA PHE A 26 2.93 -11.47 -4.53
C PHE A 26 3.92 -11.09 -3.41
N LYS A 27 5.21 -11.29 -3.68
CA LYS A 27 6.28 -11.12 -2.68
C LYS A 27 6.60 -9.68 -2.29
N LYS A 28 6.13 -8.70 -3.08
CA LYS A 28 6.42 -7.27 -2.82
C LYS A 28 5.22 -6.60 -2.16
N HIS A 29 4.95 -6.98 -0.93
CA HIS A 29 3.90 -6.40 -0.09
C HIS A 29 4.42 -6.26 1.33
N CYS A 30 3.94 -5.28 2.06
CA CYS A 30 4.16 -5.15 3.49
C CYS A 30 3.15 -4.23 4.16
N PHE A 31 2.96 -4.45 5.44
CA PHE A 31 2.39 -3.47 6.36
C PHE A 31 3.56 -2.89 7.16
N THR A 32 3.77 -1.58 7.07
CA THR A 32 4.86 -0.92 7.76
C THR A 32 4.61 -0.87 9.27
N THR A 33 5.68 -0.88 10.05
CA THR A 33 5.63 -0.59 11.48
C THR A 33 6.29 0.76 11.75
N ARG A 34 6.34 1.17 13.03
CA ARG A 34 7.02 2.39 13.42
C ARG A 34 8.56 2.25 13.41
N ALA A 35 9.11 1.04 13.37
CA ALA A 35 10.54 0.78 13.54
C ALA A 35 11.32 0.94 12.24
N GLY A 36 12.49 1.60 12.33
CA GLY A 36 13.50 1.65 11.26
C GLY A 36 13.53 2.92 10.42
N GLY A 37 12.71 3.92 10.74
CA GLY A 37 12.71 5.21 10.07
C GLY A 37 13.66 6.23 10.69
N VAL A 38 13.60 7.47 10.18
CA VAL A 38 14.44 8.60 10.62
C VAL A 38 13.67 9.69 11.34
N SER A 39 12.34 9.66 11.31
CA SER A 39 11.49 10.66 11.97
C SER A 39 11.70 10.64 13.48
N ARG A 40 11.47 11.77 14.15
CA ARG A 40 11.74 11.97 15.57
C ARG A 40 10.49 12.42 16.33
N GLY A 41 10.57 12.38 17.65
CA GLY A 41 9.50 12.83 18.54
C GLY A 41 8.23 11.98 18.38
N TYR A 42 7.08 12.61 18.31
CA TYR A 42 5.78 11.91 18.20
C TYR A 42 5.55 11.22 16.85
N LEU A 43 6.32 11.59 15.81
CA LEU A 43 6.29 10.98 14.49
C LEU A 43 7.23 9.77 14.35
N SER A 44 8.03 9.47 15.41
CA SER A 44 9.03 8.40 15.28
C SER A 44 8.41 7.03 15.07
N GLU A 45 9.07 6.23 14.22
CA GLU A 45 10.29 6.46 13.46
C GLU A 45 10.00 6.51 11.97
N THR A 46 9.09 5.65 11.47
CA THR A 46 8.78 5.45 10.05
C THR A 46 7.50 6.20 9.69
N ASN A 47 7.53 7.52 9.73
CA ASN A 47 6.43 8.32 9.22
C ASN A 47 6.51 8.41 7.68
N LEU A 48 5.45 8.01 7.01
CA LEU A 48 5.33 8.02 5.54
C LEU A 48 4.37 9.12 5.04
N SER A 49 3.78 9.89 5.96
CA SER A 49 2.90 10.99 5.61
C SER A 49 3.70 12.28 5.42
N PHE A 50 3.47 12.97 4.31
CA PHE A 50 4.03 14.30 4.05
C PHE A 50 3.39 15.42 4.90
N SER A 51 2.40 15.08 5.72
CA SER A 51 1.78 16.00 6.66
C SER A 51 2.61 16.09 7.94
N ARG A 52 2.97 17.32 8.35
CA ARG A 52 3.64 17.63 9.63
C ARG A 52 5.05 17.03 9.79
N GLU A 53 5.72 16.70 8.71
CA GLU A 53 7.09 16.16 8.71
C GLU A 53 7.93 16.86 7.63
N ALA A 54 9.22 16.96 7.85
CA ALA A 54 10.16 17.40 6.83
C ALA A 54 10.15 16.41 5.65
N ARG A 55 10.05 16.97 4.43
CA ARG A 55 9.94 16.16 3.20
C ARG A 55 11.10 15.17 3.07
N GLU A 56 12.29 15.58 3.45
CA GLU A 56 13.52 14.78 3.38
C GLU A 56 13.41 13.50 4.25
N ASN A 57 12.87 13.63 5.45
CA ASN A 57 12.66 12.50 6.37
C ASN A 57 11.64 11.51 5.78
N VAL A 58 10.54 12.02 5.22
CA VAL A 58 9.51 11.18 4.60
C VAL A 58 10.08 10.43 3.39
N LEU A 59 10.84 11.11 2.53
CA LEU A 59 11.50 10.49 1.38
C LEU A 59 12.50 9.41 1.80
N GLU A 60 13.30 9.66 2.84
CA GLU A 60 14.23 8.68 3.39
C GLU A 60 13.48 7.48 4.00
N ASN A 61 12.36 7.70 4.69
CA ASN A 61 11.53 6.61 5.21
C ASN A 61 10.94 5.75 4.07
N TYR A 62 10.46 6.37 2.98
CA TYR A 62 10.02 5.63 1.80
C TYR A 62 11.15 4.82 1.17
N ARG A 63 12.33 5.42 1.01
CA ARG A 63 13.50 4.71 0.47
C ARG A 63 13.81 3.46 1.29
N ARG A 64 13.85 3.57 2.61
CA ARG A 64 14.11 2.45 3.52
C ARG A 64 13.04 1.36 3.43
N VAL A 65 11.77 1.75 3.45
CA VAL A 65 10.65 0.80 3.34
C VAL A 65 10.66 0.09 1.99
N PHE A 66 10.91 0.82 0.89
CA PHE A 66 10.96 0.24 -0.45
C PHE A 66 12.12 -0.74 -0.59
N GLU A 67 13.28 -0.40 -0.06
CA GLU A 67 14.45 -1.29 -0.03
C GLU A 67 14.16 -2.55 0.79
N ALA A 68 13.60 -2.41 1.98
CA ALA A 68 13.23 -3.54 2.84
C ALA A 68 12.17 -4.44 2.19
N ALA A 69 11.19 -3.88 1.50
CA ALA A 69 10.16 -4.63 0.78
C ALA A 69 10.64 -5.19 -0.58
N GLY A 70 11.88 -4.87 -0.99
CA GLY A 70 12.42 -5.24 -2.31
C GLY A 70 11.67 -4.58 -3.46
N PHE A 71 11.07 -3.41 -3.24
CA PHE A 71 10.27 -2.68 -4.22
C PHE A 71 11.13 -1.66 -4.98
N SER A 72 10.85 -1.53 -6.28
CA SER A 72 11.42 -0.48 -7.13
C SER A 72 10.35 -0.02 -8.12
N GLY A 73 10.13 1.28 -8.23
CA GLY A 73 9.12 1.83 -9.12
C GLY A 73 8.44 3.08 -8.54
N SER A 74 7.25 3.36 -9.01
CA SER A 74 6.49 4.54 -8.59
C SER A 74 5.54 4.22 -7.45
N ALA A 75 5.49 5.09 -6.45
CA ALA A 75 4.46 5.07 -5.41
C ALA A 75 3.18 5.75 -5.90
N VAL A 76 2.06 5.10 -5.68
CA VAL A 76 0.71 5.60 -6.01
C VAL A 76 -0.02 5.89 -4.72
N LEU A 77 -0.47 7.13 -4.56
CA LEU A 77 -1.14 7.65 -3.37
C LEU A 77 -2.44 8.36 -3.73
N SER A 78 -3.28 8.59 -2.74
CA SER A 78 -4.47 9.44 -2.83
C SER A 78 -4.74 10.15 -1.51
N ASN A 79 -5.62 11.13 -1.56
CA ASN A 79 -6.29 11.64 -0.39
C ASN A 79 -7.41 10.65 0.01
N GLN A 80 -7.28 10.02 1.18
CA GLN A 80 -8.23 9.04 1.70
C GLN A 80 -9.31 9.75 2.52
N GLU A 81 -10.57 9.61 2.15
CA GLU A 81 -11.71 10.29 2.77
C GLU A 81 -12.80 9.33 3.25
N HIS A 82 -12.43 8.06 3.47
CA HIS A 82 -13.34 6.98 3.90
C HIS A 82 -14.50 6.76 2.92
N THR A 83 -14.18 6.79 1.62
CA THR A 83 -15.11 6.55 0.51
C THR A 83 -15.16 5.06 0.13
N ASP A 84 -15.96 4.73 -0.90
CA ASP A 84 -15.92 3.45 -1.61
C ASP A 84 -15.25 3.57 -2.99
N ILE A 85 -14.53 4.68 -3.23
CA ILE A 85 -13.88 4.97 -4.49
C ILE A 85 -12.58 4.17 -4.61
N VAL A 86 -12.50 3.34 -5.64
CA VAL A 86 -11.31 2.57 -6.02
C VAL A 86 -10.87 3.00 -7.42
N LEU A 87 -9.61 3.41 -7.58
CA LEU A 87 -9.05 3.85 -8.86
C LEU A 87 -8.29 2.72 -9.54
N THR A 88 -8.40 2.67 -10.86
CA THR A 88 -7.50 1.85 -11.69
C THR A 88 -6.25 2.67 -11.99
N VAL A 89 -5.08 2.07 -11.79
CA VAL A 89 -3.79 2.66 -12.13
C VAL A 89 -3.00 1.73 -13.05
N ASP A 90 -2.31 2.32 -14.02
CA ASP A 90 -1.64 1.63 -15.12
C ASP A 90 -0.26 2.24 -15.42
N GLY A 91 0.31 1.88 -16.56
CA GLY A 91 1.64 2.34 -16.97
C GLY A 91 1.79 3.86 -17.09
N THR A 92 0.71 4.62 -17.28
CA THR A 92 0.75 6.10 -17.38
C THR A 92 1.05 6.76 -16.03
N HIS A 93 0.87 6.02 -14.93
CA HIS A 93 1.14 6.47 -13.56
C HIS A 93 2.58 6.20 -13.11
N LYS A 94 3.44 5.64 -13.97
CA LYS A 94 4.85 5.37 -13.70
C LYS A 94 5.68 6.64 -13.84
N THR A 95 5.82 7.38 -12.76
CA THR A 95 6.53 8.67 -12.73
C THR A 95 8.01 8.54 -12.36
N GLY A 96 8.46 7.37 -11.96
CA GLY A 96 9.78 7.15 -11.34
C GLY A 96 9.88 7.66 -9.89
N GLY A 97 8.78 8.14 -9.31
CA GLY A 97 8.70 8.70 -7.96
C GLY A 97 7.31 8.52 -7.37
N PHE A 98 6.72 9.62 -6.96
CA PHE A 98 5.38 9.64 -6.37
C PHE A 98 4.35 10.16 -7.37
N TRP A 99 3.26 9.42 -7.53
CA TRP A 99 2.07 9.90 -8.20
C TRP A 99 0.94 9.96 -7.17
N THR A 100 0.26 11.08 -7.11
CA THR A 100 -0.90 11.28 -6.22
C THR A 100 -2.13 11.54 -7.06
N ALA A 101 -3.21 10.83 -6.77
CA ALA A 101 -4.49 11.03 -7.44
C ALA A 101 -4.99 12.46 -7.23
N ASP A 102 -5.57 13.04 -8.26
CA ASP A 102 -6.18 14.38 -8.28
C ASP A 102 -7.52 14.44 -7.55
N ARG A 103 -8.04 13.28 -7.14
CA ARG A 103 -9.30 13.13 -6.40
C ARG A 103 -9.16 12.15 -5.25
N ALA A 104 -10.07 12.25 -4.29
CA ALA A 104 -10.14 11.31 -3.17
C ALA A 104 -10.39 9.87 -3.67
N ALA A 105 -9.68 8.94 -3.06
CA ALA A 105 -9.89 7.51 -3.25
C ALA A 105 -9.34 6.75 -2.05
N ASP A 106 -9.98 5.65 -1.72
CA ASP A 106 -9.59 4.79 -0.61
C ASP A 106 -9.11 3.41 -1.07
N GLY A 107 -8.88 3.25 -2.37
CA GLY A 107 -8.31 2.05 -2.92
C GLY A 107 -7.80 2.21 -4.35
N PHE A 108 -6.92 1.26 -4.72
CA PHE A 108 -6.35 1.16 -6.06
C PHE A 108 -6.38 -0.27 -6.55
N VAL A 109 -6.51 -0.44 -7.87
CA VAL A 109 -6.31 -1.72 -8.56
C VAL A 109 -5.32 -1.56 -9.70
N THR A 110 -4.49 -2.59 -9.93
CA THR A 110 -3.54 -2.62 -11.04
C THR A 110 -3.14 -4.05 -11.40
N ASN A 111 -2.74 -4.29 -12.65
CA ASN A 111 -1.93 -5.44 -13.06
C ASN A 111 -0.54 -5.03 -13.56
N GLU A 112 -0.20 -3.75 -13.41
CA GLU A 112 1.06 -3.20 -13.87
C GLU A 112 2.19 -3.43 -12.85
N ARG A 113 3.33 -3.94 -13.34
CA ARG A 113 4.55 -4.04 -12.54
C ARG A 113 5.21 -2.68 -12.36
N GLY A 114 5.84 -2.46 -11.21
CA GLY A 114 6.54 -1.22 -10.93
C GLY A 114 5.63 -0.08 -10.41
N LEU A 115 4.39 -0.40 -10.05
CA LEU A 115 3.51 0.48 -9.27
C LEU A 115 3.36 -0.06 -7.85
N CYS A 116 3.68 0.75 -6.85
CA CYS A 116 3.45 0.48 -5.44
C CYS A 116 2.18 1.17 -4.99
N LEU A 117 1.14 0.42 -4.75
CA LEU A 117 -0.12 0.93 -4.22
C LEU A 117 0.06 1.21 -2.73
N VAL A 118 -0.03 2.48 -2.33
CA VAL A 118 0.16 2.91 -0.94
C VAL A 118 -1.15 3.38 -0.36
N ILE A 119 -1.52 2.82 0.79
CA ILE A 119 -2.62 3.32 1.62
C ILE A 119 -2.11 3.58 3.03
N PHE A 120 -2.71 4.55 3.69
CA PHE A 120 -2.41 4.92 5.07
C PHE A 120 -3.49 4.41 5.98
N VAL A 121 -3.09 3.79 7.07
CA VAL A 121 -4.00 3.32 8.12
C VAL A 121 -3.45 3.68 9.50
N ALA A 122 -4.34 3.90 10.45
CA ALA A 122 -4.03 4.01 11.87
C ALA A 122 -4.83 2.96 12.65
N ASP A 123 -6.15 3.06 12.60
CA ASP A 123 -7.13 2.17 13.23
C ASP A 123 -8.07 1.49 12.22
N CYS A 124 -8.02 1.93 10.96
CA CYS A 124 -8.78 1.32 9.87
C CYS A 124 -8.13 0.04 9.36
N VAL A 125 -8.90 -0.81 8.67
CA VAL A 125 -8.44 -2.10 8.16
C VAL A 125 -7.79 -1.96 6.78
N PRO A 126 -6.49 -2.27 6.62
CA PRO A 126 -5.88 -2.39 5.31
C PRO A 126 -6.26 -3.73 4.68
N VAL A 127 -6.67 -3.72 3.40
CA VAL A 127 -7.01 -4.93 2.66
C VAL A 127 -6.14 -5.02 1.41
N ILE A 128 -5.47 -6.16 1.23
CA ILE A 128 -4.77 -6.51 0.00
C ILE A 128 -5.54 -7.64 -0.67
N ILE A 129 -5.87 -7.47 -1.95
CA ILE A 129 -6.50 -8.49 -2.78
C ILE A 129 -5.53 -8.77 -3.93
N ALA A 130 -5.30 -10.07 -4.20
CA ALA A 130 -4.38 -10.48 -5.25
C ALA A 130 -4.98 -11.59 -6.10
N ASP A 131 -4.86 -11.45 -7.42
CA ASP A 131 -5.17 -12.48 -8.41
C ASP A 131 -3.86 -12.97 -9.04
N PRO A 132 -3.38 -14.18 -8.71
CA PRO A 132 -2.13 -14.70 -9.25
C PRO A 132 -2.21 -15.04 -10.74
N GLN A 133 -3.39 -15.37 -11.27
CA GLN A 133 -3.56 -15.72 -12.68
C GLN A 133 -3.50 -14.47 -13.57
N LYS A 134 -4.18 -13.41 -13.17
CA LYS A 134 -4.22 -12.13 -13.89
C LYS A 134 -3.03 -11.23 -13.52
N LYS A 135 -2.23 -11.62 -12.50
CA LYS A 135 -1.14 -10.81 -11.92
C LYS A 135 -1.62 -9.42 -11.49
N ALA A 136 -2.88 -9.35 -11.04
CA ALA A 136 -3.54 -8.13 -10.64
C ALA A 136 -3.65 -8.06 -9.11
N ALA A 137 -3.60 -6.84 -8.59
CA ALA A 137 -3.73 -6.58 -7.17
C ALA A 137 -4.58 -5.36 -6.88
N ALA A 138 -5.19 -5.35 -5.69
CA ALA A 138 -5.78 -4.17 -5.10
C ALA A 138 -5.18 -3.91 -3.72
N CYS A 139 -5.11 -2.63 -3.37
CA CYS A 139 -4.80 -2.15 -2.02
C CYS A 139 -5.92 -1.20 -1.59
N VAL A 140 -6.54 -1.45 -0.43
CA VAL A 140 -7.77 -0.79 -0.01
C VAL A 140 -7.68 -0.33 1.44
N HIS A 141 -8.03 0.91 1.69
CA HIS A 141 -8.28 1.47 3.01
C HIS A 141 -9.75 1.25 3.39
N SER A 142 -10.01 0.24 4.21
CA SER A 142 -11.36 -0.10 4.64
C SER A 142 -11.63 0.49 6.03
N GLY A 143 -11.86 1.81 6.08
CA GLY A 143 -12.38 2.50 7.26
C GLY A 143 -13.85 2.13 7.49
N TRP A 144 -14.42 2.47 8.67
CA TRP A 144 -15.79 2.07 9.02
C TRP A 144 -16.83 2.46 7.95
N ARG A 145 -16.72 3.68 7.39
CA ARG A 145 -17.63 4.19 6.37
C ARG A 145 -17.44 3.47 5.03
N GLY A 146 -16.19 3.33 4.57
CA GLY A 146 -15.86 2.59 3.34
C GLY A 146 -16.28 1.12 3.43
N THR A 147 -16.14 0.51 4.61
CA THR A 147 -16.61 -0.85 4.90
C THR A 147 -18.14 -0.94 4.75
N ALA A 148 -18.89 -0.01 5.35
CA ALA A 148 -20.34 0.04 5.24
C ALA A 148 -20.83 0.28 3.81
N LEU A 149 -20.08 1.06 3.01
CA LEU A 149 -20.33 1.30 1.59
C LEU A 149 -19.86 0.12 0.68
N GLY A 150 -19.14 -0.85 1.23
CA GLY A 150 -18.70 -2.04 0.51
C GLY A 150 -17.46 -1.83 -0.37
N ILE A 151 -16.48 -1.02 0.08
CA ILE A 151 -15.28 -0.70 -0.69
C ILE A 151 -14.48 -1.93 -1.12
N THR A 152 -14.36 -2.96 -0.25
CA THR A 152 -13.68 -4.21 -0.61
C THR A 152 -14.37 -4.91 -1.78
N ALA A 153 -15.71 -4.97 -1.76
CA ALA A 153 -16.47 -5.52 -2.88
C ALA A 153 -16.34 -4.65 -4.14
N ALA A 154 -16.25 -3.31 -4.00
CA ALA A 154 -15.97 -2.42 -5.11
C ALA A 154 -14.61 -2.71 -5.75
N ALA A 155 -13.57 -2.96 -4.94
CA ALA A 155 -12.25 -3.34 -5.44
C ALA A 155 -12.27 -4.68 -6.19
N VAL A 156 -12.96 -5.70 -5.66
CA VAL A 156 -13.12 -7.00 -6.34
C VAL A 156 -13.83 -6.81 -7.69
N ARG A 157 -14.97 -6.11 -7.70
CA ARG A 157 -15.68 -5.81 -8.96
C ARG A 157 -14.79 -5.12 -9.97
N LYS A 158 -13.98 -4.16 -9.54
CA LYS A 158 -13.08 -3.42 -10.42
C LYS A 158 -11.95 -4.30 -10.96
N LEU A 159 -11.39 -5.21 -10.15
CA LEU A 159 -10.44 -6.21 -10.63
C LEU A 159 -11.06 -7.09 -11.72
N MET A 160 -12.27 -7.59 -11.49
CA MET A 160 -12.99 -8.42 -12.46
C MET A 160 -13.33 -7.66 -13.76
N GLN A 161 -13.76 -6.41 -13.66
CA GLN A 161 -14.09 -5.58 -14.82
C GLN A 161 -12.87 -5.27 -15.69
N ASN A 162 -11.72 -5.04 -15.07
CA ASN A 162 -10.53 -4.61 -15.81
C ASN A 162 -9.68 -5.78 -16.31
N TYR A 163 -9.70 -6.90 -15.59
CA TYR A 163 -8.74 -7.99 -15.83
C TYR A 163 -9.40 -9.36 -16.02
N GLY A 164 -10.69 -9.47 -15.79
CA GLY A 164 -11.47 -10.72 -16.00
C GLY A 164 -11.43 -11.61 -14.79
#